data_5b44bd1066cc44ac9c0190dbd6787593
#
_entry.id   5b44bd1066cc44ac9c0190dbd6787593
#
_cell.length_a   1.000
_cell.length_b   1.000
_cell.length_c   1.000
_cell.angle_alpha   90.00
_cell.angle_beta   90.00
_cell.angle_gamma   90.00
#
_symmetry.space_group_name_H-M   'P 1'
#
loop_
_entity.id
_entity.type
_entity.pdbx_description
1 polymer ?
#
loop_
_entity_poly.entity_id
_entity_poly.type
_entity_poly.pdbx_seq_one_letter_code
_entity_poly.pdbx_strand_id
1 'polypeptide(L)'
;ISWIPEVVWNETGAGGLLASGGGASIYFSKPAWQTGPGVPNDGARDVPDVSFSASGNHDPYAVVNANGRVATGGTSAASPSFAGVLALLNQYVVQKGFQAMPGLGNINPELYRLAAGTTNVFHDITQGNNMVPCATGSLDCSNGSLGFAAGPGYDQATGLGSIDVYNLATQWNVPG
;
A
#
# COMPACT_ATOMS: atom_id res chain seq x y z
N ILE A 1 -10.88 -19.22 4.55
CA ILE A 1 -11.38 -17.94 3.99
C ILE A 1 -10.46 -17.63 2.82
N SER A 2 -11.02 -17.51 1.63
CA SER A 2 -10.25 -17.12 0.44
C SER A 2 -10.12 -15.59 0.37
N TRP A 3 -9.04 -15.12 -0.24
CA TRP A 3 -8.89 -13.71 -0.58
C TRP A 3 -10.02 -13.23 -1.49
N ILE A 4 -10.51 -12.02 -1.26
CA ILE A 4 -11.52 -11.35 -2.09
C ILE A 4 -10.77 -10.40 -3.02
N PRO A 5 -10.96 -10.50 -4.36
CA PRO A 5 -10.31 -9.59 -5.30
C PRO A 5 -10.59 -8.12 -4.97
N GLU A 6 -9.55 -7.32 -4.98
CA GLU A 6 -9.55 -5.91 -4.62
C GLU A 6 -9.45 -5.03 -5.86
N VAL A 7 -9.90 -3.78 -5.72
CA VAL A 7 -9.77 -2.73 -6.73
C VAL A 7 -9.21 -1.47 -6.08
N VAL A 8 -8.57 -0.61 -6.88
CA VAL A 8 -8.08 0.69 -6.39
C VAL A 8 -9.22 1.50 -5.79
N TRP A 9 -8.98 2.08 -4.60
CA TRP A 9 -9.95 2.97 -3.99
C TRP A 9 -10.05 4.29 -4.75
N ASN A 10 -11.21 4.54 -5.35
CA ASN A 10 -11.60 5.80 -5.97
C ASN A 10 -13.11 5.97 -5.90
N GLU A 11 -13.57 6.80 -4.98
CA GLU A 11 -14.95 7.16 -4.77
C GLU A 11 -15.19 8.64 -5.15
N THR A 12 -14.33 9.19 -6.02
CA THR A 12 -14.46 10.56 -6.51
C THR A 12 -15.77 10.74 -7.27
N GLY A 13 -16.54 11.76 -6.88
CA GLY A 13 -17.83 12.04 -7.46
C GLY A 13 -18.40 13.39 -7.01
N ALA A 14 -19.72 13.51 -6.99
CA ALA A 14 -20.40 14.75 -6.62
C ALA A 14 -20.09 15.23 -5.18
N GLY A 15 -19.66 14.32 -4.30
CA GLY A 15 -19.25 14.62 -2.92
C GLY A 15 -17.81 15.16 -2.78
N GLY A 16 -17.03 15.19 -3.86
CA GLY A 16 -15.64 15.63 -3.86
C GLY A 16 -14.64 14.60 -4.34
N LEU A 17 -13.36 14.90 -4.17
CA LEU A 17 -12.25 14.01 -4.52
C LEU A 17 -11.99 13.03 -3.39
N LEU A 18 -12.19 11.74 -3.65
CA LEU A 18 -11.99 10.65 -2.69
C LEU A 18 -11.30 9.48 -3.39
N ALA A 19 -9.97 9.45 -3.34
CA ALA A 19 -9.16 8.40 -3.94
C ALA A 19 -7.87 8.17 -3.15
N SER A 20 -7.19 7.04 -3.38
CA SER A 20 -5.83 6.83 -2.91
C SER A 20 -4.86 7.81 -3.60
N GLY A 21 -3.70 8.02 -2.98
CA GLY A 21 -2.63 8.84 -3.54
C GLY A 21 -1.45 7.99 -3.98
N GLY A 22 -0.62 8.55 -4.85
CA GLY A 22 0.62 7.91 -5.31
C GLY A 22 1.42 8.81 -6.23
N GLY A 23 2.54 8.30 -6.70
CA GLY A 23 3.41 8.98 -7.66
C GLY A 23 4.88 8.96 -7.33
N ALA A 24 5.67 9.59 -8.19
CA ALA A 24 7.11 9.72 -8.07
C ALA A 24 7.50 10.96 -7.24
N SER A 25 8.47 10.82 -6.35
CA SER A 25 8.99 11.93 -5.54
C SER A 25 9.79 12.90 -6.39
N ILE A 26 9.55 14.20 -6.22
CA ILE A 26 10.37 15.26 -6.79
C ILE A 26 11.62 15.56 -5.94
N TYR A 27 11.77 14.97 -4.76
CA TYR A 27 12.85 15.24 -3.81
C TYR A 27 13.80 14.07 -3.62
N PHE A 28 13.27 12.84 -3.66
CA PHE A 28 14.03 11.63 -3.32
C PHE A 28 14.28 10.79 -4.57
N SER A 29 15.54 10.44 -4.79
CA SER A 29 15.92 9.48 -5.82
C SER A 29 15.43 8.08 -5.47
N LYS A 30 15.27 7.25 -6.50
CA LYS A 30 14.88 5.84 -6.36
C LYS A 30 15.92 5.08 -5.54
N PRO A 31 15.52 4.47 -4.41
CA PRO A 31 16.41 3.63 -3.64
C PRO A 31 16.76 2.35 -4.43
N ALA A 32 17.95 1.83 -4.19
CA ALA A 32 18.42 0.62 -4.89
C ALA A 32 17.53 -0.63 -4.68
N TRP A 33 16.79 -0.67 -3.58
CA TRP A 33 15.87 -1.76 -3.27
C TRP A 33 14.50 -1.63 -3.97
N GLN A 34 14.12 -0.44 -4.45
CA GLN A 34 12.83 -0.25 -5.13
C GLN A 34 12.93 -0.71 -6.58
N THR A 35 12.89 -2.02 -6.78
CA THR A 35 13.01 -2.70 -8.07
C THR A 35 11.97 -3.81 -8.18
N GLY A 36 11.65 -4.21 -9.40
CA GLY A 36 10.73 -5.31 -9.67
C GLY A 36 9.77 -5.02 -10.84
N PRO A 37 8.94 -6.00 -11.19
CA PRO A 37 7.92 -5.81 -12.23
C PRO A 37 7.00 -4.63 -11.90
N GLY A 38 6.73 -3.77 -12.88
CA GLY A 38 5.86 -2.60 -12.73
C GLY A 38 6.52 -1.36 -12.11
N VAL A 39 7.67 -1.48 -11.42
CA VAL A 39 8.38 -0.31 -10.86
C VAL A 39 8.88 0.58 -12.00
N PRO A 40 8.49 1.88 -12.04
CA PRO A 40 8.95 2.80 -13.08
C PRO A 40 10.47 2.98 -13.09
N ASN A 41 11.05 3.11 -14.26
CA ASN A 41 12.48 3.41 -14.41
C ASN A 41 12.70 4.93 -14.61
N ASP A 42 12.25 5.72 -13.65
CA ASP A 42 12.27 7.19 -13.69
C ASP A 42 13.34 7.82 -12.78
N GLY A 43 14.05 6.99 -11.98
CA GLY A 43 15.08 7.44 -11.06
C GLY A 43 14.55 8.10 -9.78
N ALA A 44 13.24 8.19 -9.60
CA ALA A 44 12.59 8.80 -8.45
C ALA A 44 12.03 7.73 -7.48
N ARG A 45 11.92 8.06 -6.19
CA ARG A 45 11.22 7.25 -5.20
C ARG A 45 9.73 7.25 -5.47
N ASP A 46 9.15 6.11 -5.77
CA ASP A 46 7.72 5.94 -6.02
C ASP A 46 6.97 5.55 -4.74
N VAL A 47 5.76 6.04 -4.60
CA VAL A 47 4.80 5.68 -3.54
C VAL A 47 3.44 5.36 -4.17
N PRO A 48 2.61 4.53 -3.50
CA PRO A 48 2.79 3.84 -2.21
C PRO A 48 3.69 2.61 -2.32
N ASP A 49 4.07 2.00 -1.17
CA ASP A 49 4.74 0.70 -1.16
C ASP A 49 3.75 -0.46 -1.09
N VAL A 50 2.69 -0.29 -0.29
CA VAL A 50 1.64 -1.30 -0.05
C VAL A 50 0.28 -0.62 0.05
N SER A 51 -0.78 -1.42 -0.06
CA SER A 51 -2.16 -0.95 0.09
C SER A 51 -2.93 -1.75 1.14
N PHE A 52 -3.96 -1.12 1.68
CA PHE A 52 -4.94 -1.69 2.59
C PHE A 52 -6.32 -1.15 2.25
N SER A 53 -7.38 -1.78 2.79
CA SER A 53 -8.74 -1.30 2.64
C SER A 53 -8.85 0.18 3.03
N ALA A 54 -9.49 0.98 2.20
CA ALA A 54 -9.64 2.43 2.40
C ALA A 54 -11.06 2.95 2.11
N SER A 55 -11.95 2.15 1.53
CA SER A 55 -13.31 2.58 1.24
C SER A 55 -14.11 2.80 2.53
N GLY A 56 -14.63 4.01 2.70
CA GLY A 56 -15.57 4.33 3.76
C GLY A 56 -17.01 3.89 3.47
N ASN A 57 -17.32 3.60 2.22
CA ASN A 57 -18.68 3.29 1.76
C ASN A 57 -18.91 1.79 1.49
N HIS A 58 -17.88 1.06 1.05
CA HIS A 58 -18.04 -0.34 0.65
C HIS A 58 -17.55 -1.31 1.73
N ASP A 59 -16.38 -1.06 2.31
CA ASP A 59 -15.73 -1.93 3.30
C ASP A 59 -15.11 -1.13 4.47
N PRO A 60 -15.93 -0.31 5.17
CA PRO A 60 -15.43 0.59 6.19
C PRO A 60 -14.88 -0.15 7.41
N TYR A 61 -13.87 0.45 8.04
CA TYR A 61 -13.45 0.03 9.37
C TYR A 61 -14.52 0.39 10.41
N ALA A 62 -14.87 -0.56 11.26
CA ALA A 62 -15.74 -0.32 12.40
C ALA A 62 -14.91 0.15 13.60
N VAL A 63 -15.00 1.42 13.93
CA VAL A 63 -14.29 2.02 15.06
C VAL A 63 -15.27 2.28 16.19
N VAL A 64 -14.91 1.87 17.41
CA VAL A 64 -15.66 2.17 18.64
C VAL A 64 -14.92 3.22 19.43
N ASN A 65 -15.60 4.31 19.72
CA ASN A 65 -15.06 5.42 20.51
C ASN A 65 -16.09 5.91 21.56
N ALA A 66 -15.82 7.01 22.24
CA ALA A 66 -16.72 7.57 23.27
C ALA A 66 -18.11 7.93 22.72
N ASN A 67 -18.26 8.16 21.43
CA ASN A 67 -19.54 8.49 20.75
C ASN A 67 -20.25 7.25 20.18
N GLY A 68 -19.73 6.05 20.44
CA GLY A 68 -20.29 4.80 19.95
C GLY A 68 -19.52 4.19 18.79
N ARG A 69 -20.21 3.39 17.97
CA ARG A 69 -19.64 2.72 16.79
C ARG A 69 -19.79 3.62 15.56
N VAL A 70 -18.68 3.89 14.89
CA VAL A 70 -18.65 4.66 13.64
C VAL A 70 -17.97 3.85 12.54
N ALA A 71 -18.43 4.04 11.30
CA ALA A 71 -17.75 3.56 10.10
C ALA A 71 -16.73 4.61 9.65
N THR A 72 -15.53 4.19 9.31
CA THR A 72 -14.47 5.09 8.83
C THR A 72 -13.68 4.44 7.70
N GLY A 73 -13.00 5.25 6.91
CA GLY A 73 -12.18 4.82 5.78
C GLY A 73 -11.07 5.84 5.49
N GLY A 74 -10.61 5.82 4.26
CA GLY A 74 -9.50 6.62 3.78
C GLY A 74 -8.15 5.97 4.04
N THR A 75 -7.12 6.45 3.37
CA THR A 75 -5.72 6.07 3.63
C THR A 75 -5.30 6.38 5.07
N SER A 76 -6.04 7.28 5.75
CA SER A 76 -5.91 7.57 7.18
C SER A 76 -6.30 6.40 8.09
N ALA A 77 -7.11 5.44 7.61
CA ALA A 77 -7.40 4.19 8.32
C ALA A 77 -6.43 3.07 7.90
N ALA A 78 -6.07 3.00 6.63
CA ALA A 78 -5.12 2.03 6.07
C ALA A 78 -3.73 2.13 6.74
N SER A 79 -3.19 3.34 6.87
CA SER A 79 -1.85 3.57 7.44
C SER A 79 -1.69 3.08 8.89
N PRO A 80 -2.56 3.42 9.86
CA PRO A 80 -2.45 2.89 11.21
C PRO A 80 -2.76 1.38 11.30
N SER A 81 -3.57 0.84 10.39
CA SER A 81 -3.78 -0.62 10.30
C SER A 81 -2.47 -1.33 9.95
N PHE A 82 -1.72 -0.82 8.98
CA PHE A 82 -0.40 -1.36 8.66
C PHE A 82 0.59 -1.20 9.82
N ALA A 83 0.58 -0.06 10.52
CA ALA A 83 1.40 0.11 11.72
C ALA A 83 1.09 -0.94 12.80
N GLY A 84 -0.19 -1.32 12.96
CA GLY A 84 -0.62 -2.42 13.84
C GLY A 84 -0.06 -3.77 13.38
N VAL A 85 -0.09 -4.06 12.08
CA VAL A 85 0.52 -5.27 11.51
C VAL A 85 2.02 -5.32 11.81
N LEU A 86 2.73 -4.20 11.64
CA LEU A 86 4.18 -4.13 11.92
C LEU A 86 4.49 -4.31 13.41
N ALA A 87 3.65 -3.82 14.30
CA ALA A 87 3.81 -4.05 15.74
C ALA A 87 3.69 -5.54 16.08
N LEU A 88 2.72 -6.24 15.49
CA LEU A 88 2.55 -7.69 15.65
C LEU A 88 3.69 -8.49 15.00
N LEU A 89 4.13 -8.09 13.81
CA LEU A 89 5.29 -8.69 13.14
C LEU A 89 6.54 -8.55 14.00
N ASN A 90 6.80 -7.36 14.55
CA ASN A 90 7.93 -7.11 15.42
C ASN A 90 7.90 -8.01 16.69
N GLN A 91 6.73 -8.18 17.29
CA GLN A 91 6.55 -9.13 18.39
C GLN A 91 6.84 -10.57 17.95
N TYR A 92 6.32 -10.98 16.79
CA TYR A 92 6.49 -12.33 16.26
C TYR A 92 7.97 -12.68 16.00
N VAL A 93 8.73 -11.81 15.33
CA VAL A 93 10.13 -12.08 15.00
C VAL A 93 11.01 -12.19 16.24
N VAL A 94 10.72 -11.40 17.30
CA VAL A 94 11.42 -11.51 18.58
C VAL A 94 11.06 -12.81 19.30
N GLN A 95 9.77 -13.17 19.35
CA GLN A 95 9.32 -14.42 19.99
C GLN A 95 9.87 -15.68 19.30
N LYS A 96 10.06 -15.62 17.99
CA LYS A 96 10.64 -16.72 17.20
C LYS A 96 12.17 -16.76 17.26
N GLY A 97 12.82 -15.79 17.88
CA GLY A 97 14.27 -15.69 17.96
C GLY A 97 14.93 -15.27 16.64
N PHE A 98 14.16 -14.77 15.66
CA PHE A 98 14.72 -14.24 14.43
C PHE A 98 15.45 -12.92 14.65
N GLN A 99 15.12 -12.24 15.74
CA GLN A 99 15.67 -10.96 16.14
C GLN A 99 15.78 -10.92 17.67
N ALA A 100 16.91 -10.42 18.18
CA ALA A 100 17.18 -10.42 19.61
C ALA A 100 16.39 -9.32 20.37
N MET A 101 16.12 -8.21 19.71
CA MET A 101 15.45 -7.03 20.30
C MET A 101 14.41 -6.48 19.34
N PRO A 102 13.34 -5.79 19.84
CA PRO A 102 12.38 -5.13 19.00
C PRO A 102 13.00 -4.02 18.14
N GLY A 103 12.47 -3.86 16.90
CA GLY A 103 12.84 -2.82 15.96
C GLY A 103 13.10 -3.37 14.57
N LEU A 104 12.13 -3.22 13.66
CA LEU A 104 12.25 -3.71 12.27
C LEU A 104 13.07 -2.77 11.38
N GLY A 105 13.34 -1.52 11.83
CA GLY A 105 14.02 -0.52 11.02
C GLY A 105 13.21 -0.08 9.80
N ASN A 106 13.91 0.25 8.71
CA ASN A 106 13.26 0.48 7.42
C ASN A 106 12.86 -0.86 6.81
N ILE A 107 11.58 -1.11 6.75
CA ILE A 107 11.01 -2.39 6.28
C ILE A 107 10.95 -2.51 4.75
N ASN A 108 11.00 -1.40 4.02
CA ASN A 108 10.77 -1.39 2.58
C ASN A 108 11.74 -2.30 1.80
N PRO A 109 13.06 -2.32 2.07
CA PRO A 109 13.95 -3.25 1.39
C PRO A 109 13.50 -4.71 1.49
N GLU A 110 12.97 -5.11 2.66
CA GLU A 110 12.50 -6.47 2.88
C GLU A 110 11.16 -6.73 2.17
N LEU A 111 10.25 -5.77 2.14
CA LEU A 111 9.00 -5.89 1.38
C LEU A 111 9.26 -6.11 -0.11
N TYR A 112 10.17 -5.33 -0.71
CA TYR A 112 10.53 -5.49 -2.12
C TYR A 112 11.30 -6.79 -2.39
N ARG A 113 12.14 -7.26 -1.45
CA ARG A 113 12.77 -8.59 -1.53
C ARG A 113 11.74 -9.71 -1.54
N LEU A 114 10.75 -9.63 -0.66
CA LEU A 114 9.64 -10.60 -0.61
C LEU A 114 8.79 -10.57 -1.88
N ALA A 115 8.52 -9.38 -2.42
CA ALA A 115 7.77 -9.24 -3.67
C ALA A 115 8.51 -9.82 -4.89
N ALA A 116 9.85 -9.78 -4.90
CA ALA A 116 10.66 -10.38 -5.96
C ALA A 116 10.69 -11.91 -5.90
N GLY A 117 10.32 -12.51 -4.77
CA GLY A 117 10.27 -13.96 -4.56
C GLY A 117 8.92 -14.57 -4.90
N THR A 118 8.79 -15.88 -4.66
CA THR A 118 7.54 -16.65 -4.83
C THR A 118 6.80 -16.81 -3.50
N THR A 119 6.78 -15.77 -2.68
CA THR A 119 6.38 -15.85 -1.26
C THR A 119 4.87 -15.73 -1.04
N ASN A 120 4.09 -15.31 -2.01
CA ASN A 120 2.66 -15.01 -1.90
C ASN A 120 2.32 -14.05 -0.74
N VAL A 121 3.24 -13.13 -0.43
CA VAL A 121 3.05 -12.11 0.62
C VAL A 121 2.10 -11.02 0.15
N PHE A 122 2.03 -10.78 -1.15
CA PHE A 122 1.21 -9.71 -1.72
C PHE A 122 0.12 -10.27 -2.63
N HIS A 123 -1.04 -9.65 -2.56
CA HIS A 123 -2.09 -9.77 -3.56
C HIS A 123 -1.99 -8.58 -4.51
N ASP A 124 -1.60 -8.85 -5.74
CA ASP A 124 -1.46 -7.84 -6.78
C ASP A 124 -2.82 -7.28 -7.20
N ILE A 125 -3.01 -5.97 -7.07
CA ILE A 125 -4.26 -5.28 -7.39
C ILE A 125 -4.12 -4.69 -8.79
N THR A 126 -4.75 -5.30 -9.77
CA THR A 126 -4.57 -4.98 -11.19
C THR A 126 -5.76 -4.25 -11.81
N GLN A 127 -6.76 -3.86 -11.02
CA GLN A 127 -7.98 -3.23 -11.50
C GLN A 127 -8.27 -1.89 -10.84
N GLY A 128 -8.83 -0.97 -11.62
CA GLY A 128 -9.19 0.37 -11.16
C GLY A 128 -8.09 1.39 -11.34
N ASN A 129 -8.30 2.56 -10.78
CA ASN A 129 -7.37 3.68 -10.81
C ASN A 129 -7.69 4.67 -9.69
N ASN A 130 -6.73 5.49 -9.31
CA ASN A 130 -6.91 6.61 -8.38
C ASN A 130 -7.01 7.97 -9.09
N MET A 131 -7.36 7.97 -10.38
CA MET A 131 -7.43 9.18 -11.20
C MET A 131 -8.56 10.10 -10.74
N VAL A 132 -8.23 11.36 -10.58
CA VAL A 132 -9.16 12.42 -10.18
C VAL A 132 -9.10 13.59 -11.16
N PRO A 133 -10.18 14.38 -11.33
CA PRO A 133 -10.16 15.57 -12.14
C PRO A 133 -9.14 16.60 -11.64
N CYS A 134 -8.45 17.26 -12.55
CA CYS A 134 -7.51 18.34 -12.26
C CYS A 134 -7.65 19.49 -13.24
N ALA A 135 -7.17 20.68 -12.84
CA ALA A 135 -7.16 21.85 -13.73
C ALA A 135 -6.06 21.72 -14.78
N THR A 136 -6.39 21.91 -16.05
CA THR A 136 -5.41 21.94 -17.14
C THR A 136 -4.30 22.93 -16.85
N GLY A 137 -3.06 22.49 -16.96
CA GLY A 137 -1.87 23.30 -16.68
C GLY A 137 -1.35 23.21 -15.23
N SER A 138 -2.07 22.49 -14.32
CA SER A 138 -1.48 22.15 -13.02
C SER A 138 -0.44 21.02 -13.19
N LEU A 139 0.47 20.92 -12.22
CA LEU A 139 1.53 19.92 -12.21
C LEU A 139 0.93 18.51 -12.31
N ASP A 140 1.51 17.68 -13.15
CA ASP A 140 1.14 16.29 -13.40
C ASP A 140 -0.31 16.07 -13.91
N CYS A 141 -1.04 17.14 -14.23
CA CYS A 141 -2.37 17.06 -14.82
C CYS A 141 -2.29 16.74 -16.33
N SER A 142 -2.67 15.54 -16.71
CA SER A 142 -2.71 15.09 -18.10
C SER A 142 -4.15 14.98 -18.58
N ASN A 143 -4.51 15.74 -19.61
CA ASN A 143 -5.86 15.74 -20.20
C ASN A 143 -6.99 15.95 -19.18
N GLY A 144 -6.76 16.81 -18.17
CA GLY A 144 -7.75 17.09 -17.12
C GLY A 144 -7.88 15.99 -16.05
N SER A 145 -6.95 15.05 -16.00
CA SER A 145 -6.91 13.98 -15.01
C SER A 145 -5.51 13.84 -14.40
N LEU A 146 -5.46 13.57 -13.10
CA LEU A 146 -4.26 13.30 -12.31
C LEU A 146 -4.45 11.98 -11.57
N GLY A 147 -3.46 11.12 -11.59
CA GLY A 147 -3.45 9.82 -10.90
C GLY A 147 -2.96 8.69 -11.79
N PHE A 148 -3.08 7.47 -11.28
CA PHE A 148 -2.47 6.27 -11.86
C PHE A 148 -3.49 5.14 -11.98
N ALA A 149 -3.35 4.32 -13.00
CA ALA A 149 -4.09 3.07 -13.14
C ALA A 149 -3.33 1.94 -12.45
N ALA A 150 -4.07 0.99 -11.90
CA ALA A 150 -3.50 -0.28 -11.47
C ALA A 150 -3.06 -1.13 -12.66
N GLY A 151 -2.05 -1.96 -12.45
CA GLY A 151 -1.52 -2.87 -13.46
C GLY A 151 -0.77 -4.04 -12.81
N PRO A 152 -0.32 -5.02 -13.60
CA PRO A 152 0.43 -6.16 -13.05
C PRO A 152 1.76 -5.74 -12.41
N GLY A 153 2.02 -6.26 -11.22
CA GLY A 153 3.19 -5.91 -10.40
C GLY A 153 3.01 -4.60 -9.66
N TYR A 154 4.12 -3.91 -9.39
CA TYR A 154 4.05 -2.60 -8.74
C TYR A 154 3.34 -1.57 -9.62
N ASP A 155 2.46 -0.78 -9.01
CA ASP A 155 1.91 0.44 -9.63
C ASP A 155 1.81 1.58 -8.62
N GLN A 156 1.70 2.82 -9.13
CA GLN A 156 1.65 4.03 -8.30
C GLN A 156 0.26 4.32 -7.69
N ALA A 157 -0.70 3.39 -7.81
CA ALA A 157 -2.00 3.46 -7.14
C ALA A 157 -2.08 2.56 -5.91
N THR A 158 -1.44 1.36 -5.94
CA THR A 158 -1.53 0.32 -4.91
C THR A 158 -0.19 -0.22 -4.40
N GLY A 159 0.92 0.22 -4.99
CA GLY A 159 2.26 -0.29 -4.64
C GLY A 159 2.43 -1.75 -5.04
N LEU A 160 2.96 -2.55 -4.13
CA LEU A 160 3.09 -4.01 -4.28
C LEU A 160 1.76 -4.77 -4.09
N GLY A 161 0.66 -4.04 -3.81
CA GLY A 161 -0.64 -4.61 -3.50
C GLY A 161 -0.93 -4.76 -2.01
N SER A 162 -1.99 -5.50 -1.67
CA SER A 162 -2.37 -5.77 -0.29
C SER A 162 -1.57 -6.93 0.31
N ILE A 163 -1.47 -6.98 1.64
CA ILE A 163 -0.56 -7.89 2.33
C ILE A 163 -1.31 -9.07 2.93
N ASP A 164 -0.88 -10.29 2.61
CA ASP A 164 -1.15 -11.47 3.42
C ASP A 164 -0.27 -11.47 4.66
N VAL A 165 -0.84 -11.10 5.80
CA VAL A 165 -0.11 -10.92 7.06
C VAL A 165 0.49 -12.24 7.58
N TYR A 166 -0.16 -13.37 7.33
CA TYR A 166 0.38 -14.67 7.71
C TYR A 166 1.63 -15.01 6.90
N ASN A 167 1.56 -14.84 5.59
CA ASN A 167 2.71 -15.06 4.71
C ASN A 167 3.83 -14.04 5.00
N LEU A 168 3.50 -12.77 5.25
CA LEU A 168 4.48 -11.78 5.67
C LEU A 168 5.23 -12.25 6.93
N ALA A 169 4.53 -12.68 7.97
CA ALA A 169 5.14 -13.10 9.22
C ALA A 169 6.01 -14.36 9.07
N THR A 170 5.54 -15.34 8.30
CA THR A 170 6.23 -16.62 8.14
C THR A 170 7.40 -16.58 7.16
N GLN A 171 7.38 -15.64 6.21
CA GLN A 171 8.44 -15.42 5.21
C GLN A 171 9.45 -14.35 5.63
N TRP A 172 9.17 -13.61 6.70
CA TRP A 172 10.07 -12.60 7.23
C TRP A 172 11.37 -13.26 7.73
N ASN A 173 12.51 -12.77 7.28
CA ASN A 173 13.85 -13.33 7.61
C ASN A 173 14.11 -14.77 7.13
N VAL A 174 13.33 -15.32 6.21
CA VAL A 174 13.72 -16.54 5.52
C VAL A 174 14.80 -16.17 4.49
N PRO A 175 16.03 -16.74 4.58
CA PRO A 175 17.06 -16.50 3.56
C PRO A 175 16.53 -16.90 2.19
N GLY A 176 16.63 -16.00 1.21
CA GLY A 176 16.26 -16.26 -0.19
C GLY A 176 17.32 -17.07 -0.91
#